data_9610b0bfab173ce27d86e45206fe14d0
#
_entry.id   9610b0bfab173ce27d86e45206fe14d0
#
_cell.length_a   1.000
_cell.length_b   1.000
_cell.length_c   1.000
_cell.angle_alpha   90.00
_cell.angle_beta   90.00
_cell.angle_gamma   90.00
#
_symmetry.space_group_name_H-M   'P 1'
#
loop_
_entity.id
_entity.type
_entity.pdbx_description
1 polymer ?
#
loop_
_entity_poly.entity_id
_entity_poly.type
_entity_poly.pdbx_seq_one_letter_code
_entity_poly.pdbx_strand_id
1 'polypeptide(L)'
;MIMPDRMRQRRRIHLEGFDYSNSAFVYFLTICTADKQAYFAKDEIAAIVVDEMEFRRTSEEIRLFCYCIMPDHLHMLVSLTEGYQKGLQNWVSAFKRHTAKTVGGLNGIKPLWQKNFYDHVVRKEESLVKIAEYIVNNPVRKGLVARWEEYPYSRMVDPLPV
;
A
#
# COMPACT_ATOMS: atom_id res chain seq x y z
N MET A 1 -13.07 7.01 -12.26
CA MET A 1 -13.93 6.47 -11.19
C MET A 1 -13.65 7.22 -9.89
N ILE A 2 -14.67 7.81 -9.32
CA ILE A 2 -14.56 8.40 -7.98
C ILE A 2 -14.77 7.25 -6.99
N MET A 3 -13.75 6.94 -6.21
CA MET A 3 -13.89 5.95 -5.14
C MET A 3 -14.93 6.46 -4.13
N PRO A 4 -15.85 5.60 -3.66
CA PRO A 4 -16.88 6.02 -2.73
C PRO A 4 -16.30 6.70 -1.50
N ASP A 5 -16.97 7.74 -1.06
CA ASP A 5 -16.60 8.55 0.12
C ASP A 5 -16.34 7.71 1.40
N ARG A 6 -16.92 6.52 1.44
CA ARG A 6 -16.71 5.53 2.50
C ARG A 6 -15.25 5.11 2.70
N MET A 7 -14.41 5.22 1.70
CA MET A 7 -12.97 4.93 1.82
C MET A 7 -12.19 6.10 2.45
N ARG A 8 -12.72 7.33 2.38
CA ARG A 8 -12.09 8.53 2.93
C ARG A 8 -12.33 8.74 4.43
N GLN A 9 -13.38 8.12 4.98
CA GLN A 9 -13.85 8.43 6.34
C GLN A 9 -13.70 7.31 7.37
N ARG A 10 -13.17 6.14 7.02
CA ARG A 10 -13.05 5.04 7.96
C ARG A 10 -11.91 5.29 8.95
N ARG A 11 -12.29 5.69 10.18
CA ARG A 11 -11.41 5.61 11.36
C ARG A 11 -11.22 4.18 11.85
N ARG A 12 -12.13 3.25 11.51
CA ARG A 12 -12.02 1.81 11.78
C ARG A 12 -11.36 1.15 10.59
N ILE A 13 -10.22 0.58 10.84
CA ILE A 13 -9.28 0.10 9.86
C ILE A 13 -9.57 -1.34 9.49
N HIS A 14 -10.14 -2.12 10.43
CA HIS A 14 -10.38 -3.54 10.25
C HIS A 14 -11.85 -3.89 10.40
N LEU A 15 -12.31 -4.83 9.58
CA LEU A 15 -13.64 -5.41 9.73
C LEU A 15 -13.64 -6.37 10.91
N GLU A 16 -14.62 -6.20 11.82
CA GLU A 16 -14.79 -7.08 12.96
C GLU A 16 -15.20 -8.48 12.48
N GLY A 17 -14.57 -9.52 13.03
CA GLY A 17 -14.87 -10.92 12.68
C GLY A 17 -14.39 -11.37 11.30
N PHE A 18 -13.65 -10.53 10.58
CA PHE A 18 -13.12 -10.87 9.25
C PHE A 18 -11.79 -11.64 9.36
N ASP A 19 -11.66 -12.72 8.57
CA ASP A 19 -10.44 -13.53 8.54
C ASP A 19 -9.39 -12.91 7.62
N TYR A 20 -8.47 -12.14 8.19
CA TYR A 20 -7.37 -11.51 7.47
C TYR A 20 -6.20 -12.44 7.11
N SER A 21 -6.30 -13.73 7.45
CA SER A 21 -5.29 -14.73 7.08
C SER A 21 -5.59 -15.41 5.73
N ASN A 22 -6.78 -15.19 5.15
CA ASN A 22 -7.21 -15.85 3.93
C ASN A 22 -6.49 -15.28 2.70
N SER A 23 -5.73 -16.13 2.00
CA SER A 23 -4.98 -15.78 0.80
C SER A 23 -5.84 -15.53 -0.46
N ALA A 24 -7.13 -15.91 -0.42
CA ALA A 24 -8.06 -15.67 -1.52
C ALA A 24 -8.52 -14.22 -1.63
N PHE A 25 -8.34 -13.42 -0.58
CA PHE A 25 -8.78 -12.02 -0.58
C PHE A 25 -7.73 -11.08 -1.17
N VAL A 26 -8.23 -10.07 -1.86
CA VAL A 26 -7.42 -8.94 -2.34
C VAL A 26 -7.74 -7.73 -1.47
N TYR A 27 -6.71 -7.06 -1.00
CA TYR A 27 -6.82 -5.89 -0.13
C TYR A 27 -6.29 -4.64 -0.83
N PHE A 28 -7.07 -3.57 -0.74
CA PHE A 28 -6.60 -2.23 -1.05
C PHE A 28 -6.14 -1.58 0.27
N LEU A 29 -4.84 -1.31 0.38
CA LEU A 29 -4.22 -0.73 1.58
C LEU A 29 -3.84 0.72 1.34
N THR A 30 -4.03 1.55 2.36
CA THR A 30 -3.51 2.92 2.43
C THR A 30 -2.76 3.10 3.73
N ILE A 31 -1.47 3.40 3.63
CA ILE A 31 -0.59 3.60 4.78
C ILE A 31 -0.05 5.02 4.70
N CYS A 32 -0.36 5.85 5.70
CA CYS A 32 0.02 7.25 5.72
C CYS A 32 1.26 7.50 6.58
N THR A 33 2.06 8.50 6.19
CA THR A 33 3.17 8.97 7.02
C THR A 33 2.66 9.64 8.29
N ALA A 34 3.50 9.69 9.32
CA ALA A 34 3.21 10.40 10.55
C ALA A 34 2.95 11.88 10.26
N ASP A 35 1.85 12.41 10.80
CA ASP A 35 1.40 13.80 10.60
C ASP A 35 1.30 14.22 9.14
N LYS A 36 1.14 13.25 8.23
CA LYS A 36 1.09 13.45 6.77
C LYS A 36 2.28 14.25 6.22
N GLN A 37 3.43 14.03 6.81
CA GLN A 37 4.67 14.65 6.33
C GLN A 37 5.07 14.07 4.97
N ALA A 38 5.54 14.95 4.07
CA ALA A 38 5.90 14.57 2.70
C ALA A 38 7.27 13.85 2.63
N TYR A 39 7.49 12.84 3.46
CA TYR A 39 8.76 12.13 3.53
C TYR A 39 9.15 11.44 2.23
N PHE A 40 8.17 10.93 1.48
CA PHE A 40 8.42 10.23 0.22
C PHE A 40 8.65 11.17 -0.97
N ALA A 41 8.61 12.48 -0.77
CA ALA A 41 9.12 13.42 -1.77
C ALA A 41 10.64 13.27 -1.96
N LYS A 42 11.34 12.66 -0.98
CA LYS A 42 12.74 12.30 -1.11
C LYS A 42 12.86 10.90 -1.71
N ASP A 43 13.52 10.81 -2.87
CA ASP A 43 13.69 9.56 -3.61
C ASP A 43 14.35 8.46 -2.78
N GLU A 44 15.34 8.81 -1.97
CA GLU A 44 16.04 7.86 -1.10
C GLU A 44 15.11 7.19 -0.08
N ILE A 45 14.10 7.90 0.42
CA ILE A 45 13.13 7.35 1.37
C ILE A 45 12.09 6.50 0.64
N ALA A 46 11.57 6.98 -0.49
CA ALA A 46 10.64 6.21 -1.32
C ALA A 46 11.27 4.90 -1.81
N ALA A 47 12.55 4.92 -2.18
CA ALA A 47 13.28 3.72 -2.60
C ALA A 47 13.35 2.65 -1.49
N ILE A 48 13.49 3.04 -0.23
CA ILE A 48 13.49 2.10 0.90
C ILE A 48 12.15 1.35 0.98
N VAL A 49 11.04 2.07 0.75
CA VAL A 49 9.70 1.48 0.76
C VAL A 49 9.53 0.51 -0.41
N VAL A 50 9.99 0.89 -1.61
CA VAL A 50 9.96 0.00 -2.79
C VAL A 50 10.76 -1.27 -2.54
N ASP A 51 11.98 -1.15 -2.01
CA ASP A 51 12.86 -2.28 -1.75
C ASP A 51 12.23 -3.26 -0.75
N GLU A 52 11.57 -2.75 0.29
CA GLU A 52 10.88 -3.61 1.26
C GLU A 52 9.67 -4.33 0.65
N MET A 53 8.89 -3.65 -0.18
CA MET A 53 7.78 -4.29 -0.90
C MET A 53 8.28 -5.43 -1.79
N GLU A 54 9.34 -5.19 -2.56
CA GLU A 54 9.92 -6.19 -3.45
C GLU A 54 10.54 -7.36 -2.67
N PHE A 55 11.21 -7.08 -1.56
CA PHE A 55 11.74 -8.11 -0.68
C PHE A 55 10.63 -9.04 -0.19
N ARG A 56 9.52 -8.50 0.28
CA ARG A 56 8.40 -9.30 0.78
C ARG A 56 7.66 -10.05 -0.31
N ARG A 57 7.60 -9.46 -1.50
CA ARG A 57 7.04 -10.12 -2.67
C ARG A 57 7.91 -11.31 -3.10
N THR A 58 9.21 -11.12 -3.23
CA THR A 58 10.14 -12.20 -3.64
C THR A 58 10.34 -13.26 -2.55
N SER A 59 10.09 -12.90 -1.28
CA SER A 59 10.04 -13.85 -0.16
C SER A 59 8.72 -14.62 -0.08
N GLU A 60 7.83 -14.44 -1.07
CA GLU A 60 6.54 -15.12 -1.18
C GLU A 60 5.60 -14.89 0.01
N GLU A 61 5.68 -13.73 0.64
CA GLU A 61 4.72 -13.34 1.67
C GLU A 61 3.43 -12.76 1.07
N ILE A 62 3.56 -12.01 -0.03
CA ILE A 62 2.46 -11.34 -0.72
C ILE A 62 2.57 -11.51 -2.22
N ARG A 63 1.42 -11.37 -2.89
CA ARG A 63 1.33 -10.94 -4.28
C ARG A 63 1.09 -9.44 -4.28
N LEU A 64 1.87 -8.72 -5.04
CA LEU A 64 1.77 -7.26 -5.15
C LEU A 64 1.27 -6.92 -6.55
N PHE A 65 0.01 -6.54 -6.67
CA PHE A 65 -0.60 -6.28 -7.98
C PHE A 65 -0.23 -4.92 -8.53
N CYS A 66 -0.30 -3.90 -7.68
CA CYS A 66 0.13 -2.56 -8.02
C CYS A 66 0.39 -1.73 -6.75
N TYR A 67 1.08 -0.62 -6.92
CA TYR A 67 1.27 0.35 -5.86
C TYR A 67 1.45 1.76 -6.40
N CYS A 68 1.25 2.74 -5.53
CA CYS A 68 1.63 4.12 -5.76
C CYS A 68 2.13 4.73 -4.44
N ILE A 69 3.34 5.27 -4.44
CA ILE A 69 3.90 6.00 -3.29
C ILE A 69 3.75 7.49 -3.57
N MET A 70 2.78 8.11 -2.92
CA MET A 70 2.60 9.56 -2.92
C MET A 70 3.52 10.18 -1.86
N PRO A 71 3.76 11.51 -1.87
CA PRO A 71 4.67 12.13 -0.90
C PRO A 71 4.38 11.82 0.57
N ASP A 72 3.12 11.60 0.94
CA ASP A 72 2.67 11.43 2.32
C ASP A 72 1.92 10.12 2.60
N HIS A 73 1.83 9.23 1.62
CA HIS A 73 1.14 7.94 1.79
C HIS A 73 1.50 6.93 0.71
N LEU A 74 1.20 5.68 1.01
CA LEU A 74 1.37 4.54 0.12
C LEU A 74 0.01 3.90 -0.12
N HIS A 75 -0.32 3.67 -1.39
CA HIS A 75 -1.42 2.77 -1.80
C HIS A 75 -0.85 1.48 -2.34
N MET A 76 -1.44 0.36 -1.94
CA MET A 76 -1.09 -0.98 -2.45
C MET A 76 -2.34 -1.80 -2.72
N LEU A 77 -2.27 -2.63 -3.75
CA LEU A 77 -3.25 -3.69 -4.00
C LEU A 77 -2.52 -5.02 -3.86
N VAL A 78 -2.88 -5.79 -2.84
CA VAL A 78 -2.13 -7.01 -2.44
C VAL A 78 -3.05 -8.16 -2.08
N SER A 79 -2.53 -9.37 -2.14
CA SER A 79 -3.07 -10.53 -1.44
C SER A 79 -1.96 -11.22 -0.67
N LEU A 80 -2.31 -11.88 0.44
CA LEU A 80 -1.37 -12.75 1.15
C LEU A 80 -1.20 -14.04 0.35
N THR A 81 -0.01 -14.62 0.38
CA THR A 81 0.22 -15.95 -0.18
C THR A 81 -0.20 -17.04 0.81
N GLU A 82 -0.41 -18.26 0.32
CA GLU A 82 -0.73 -19.38 1.19
C GLU A 82 0.35 -19.68 2.22
N GLY A 83 1.61 -19.37 1.90
CA GLY A 83 2.75 -19.55 2.79
C GLY A 83 2.81 -18.55 3.93
N TYR A 84 2.06 -17.45 3.86
CA TYR A 84 2.03 -16.44 4.91
C TYR A 84 0.71 -16.51 5.67
N GLN A 85 0.74 -17.06 6.88
CA GLN A 85 -0.48 -17.34 7.67
C GLN A 85 -0.63 -16.45 8.91
N LYS A 86 0.21 -15.45 9.08
CA LYS A 86 0.16 -14.52 10.23
C LYS A 86 -0.91 -13.44 10.11
N GLY A 87 -1.55 -13.32 8.94
CA GLY A 87 -2.60 -12.35 8.69
C GLY A 87 -2.11 -10.98 8.23
N LEU A 88 -3.02 -10.20 7.65
CA LEU A 88 -2.72 -8.90 7.04
C LEU A 88 -2.17 -7.89 8.07
N GLN A 89 -2.76 -7.83 9.26
CA GLN A 89 -2.36 -6.88 10.28
C GLN A 89 -0.91 -7.10 10.73
N ASN A 90 -0.51 -8.36 10.91
CA ASN A 90 0.87 -8.71 11.24
C ASN A 90 1.82 -8.39 10.10
N TRP A 91 1.39 -8.63 8.86
CA TRP A 91 2.18 -8.27 7.69
C TRP A 91 2.45 -6.77 7.61
N VAL A 92 1.40 -5.94 7.73
CA VAL A 92 1.53 -4.48 7.70
C VAL A 92 2.38 -3.99 8.85
N SER A 93 2.21 -4.53 10.06
CA SER A 93 3.02 -4.17 11.23
C SER A 93 4.50 -4.46 11.01
N ALA A 94 4.83 -5.61 10.44
CA ALA A 94 6.22 -5.97 10.11
C ALA A 94 6.79 -5.07 9.03
N PHE A 95 6.04 -4.83 7.96
CA PHE A 95 6.40 -3.91 6.88
C PHE A 95 6.71 -2.51 7.41
N LYS A 96 5.82 -1.95 8.23
CA LYS A 96 6.00 -0.63 8.83
C LYS A 96 7.22 -0.58 9.75
N ARG A 97 7.42 -1.60 10.57
CA ARG A 97 8.55 -1.66 11.50
C ARG A 97 9.90 -1.70 10.76
N HIS A 98 10.01 -2.52 9.71
CA HIS A 98 11.25 -2.65 8.96
C HIS A 98 11.57 -1.37 8.17
N THR A 99 10.60 -0.80 7.47
CA THR A 99 10.81 0.46 6.73
C THR A 99 11.14 1.61 7.67
N ALA A 100 10.43 1.73 8.79
CA ALA A 100 10.68 2.78 9.79
C ALA A 100 12.08 2.66 10.40
N LYS A 101 12.53 1.45 10.69
CA LYS A 101 13.89 1.20 11.22
C LYS A 101 14.96 1.65 10.22
N THR A 102 14.81 1.28 8.96
CA THR A 102 15.77 1.63 7.91
C THR A 102 15.80 3.14 7.67
N VAL A 103 14.65 3.78 7.54
CA VAL A 103 14.55 5.23 7.36
C VAL A 103 15.11 5.96 8.58
N GLY A 104 14.75 5.55 9.79
CA GLY A 104 15.25 6.14 11.03
C GLY A 104 16.76 6.09 11.16
N GLY A 105 17.38 4.95 10.75
CA GLY A 105 18.81 4.78 10.78
C GLY A 105 19.57 5.63 9.78
N LEU A 106 19.01 5.88 8.61
CA LEU A 106 19.64 6.65 7.53
C LEU A 106 19.33 8.14 7.59
N ASN A 107 18.12 8.53 7.97
CA ASN A 107 17.62 9.90 7.87
C ASN A 107 17.22 10.52 9.21
N GLY A 108 17.22 9.75 10.29
CA GLY A 108 16.80 10.23 11.62
C GLY A 108 15.31 10.53 11.75
N ILE A 109 14.49 10.18 10.76
CA ILE A 109 13.04 10.39 10.78
C ILE A 109 12.40 9.37 11.72
N LYS A 110 11.65 9.87 12.72
CA LYS A 110 10.97 9.02 13.70
C LYS A 110 9.81 9.79 14.35
N PRO A 111 8.56 9.28 14.29
CA PRO A 111 8.11 8.10 13.55
C PRO A 111 7.96 8.35 12.05
N LEU A 112 8.08 7.29 11.25
CA LEU A 112 7.83 7.36 9.81
C LEU A 112 6.33 7.31 9.50
N TRP A 113 5.61 6.35 10.08
CA TRP A 113 4.23 6.03 9.77
C TRP A 113 3.26 6.48 10.85
N GLN A 114 2.02 6.76 10.44
CA GLN A 114 0.89 6.84 11.37
C GLN A 114 0.70 5.49 12.09
N LYS A 115 0.11 5.53 13.27
CA LYS A 115 -0.10 4.36 14.10
C LYS A 115 -0.93 3.26 13.43
N ASN A 116 -1.91 3.64 12.62
CA ASN A 116 -2.85 2.75 11.96
C ASN A 116 -2.66 2.75 10.43
N PHE A 117 -3.49 1.99 9.72
CA PHE A 117 -3.59 1.98 8.26
C PHE A 117 -5.04 1.75 7.86
N TYR A 118 -5.37 2.05 6.59
CA TYR A 118 -6.71 1.80 6.04
C TYR A 118 -6.66 0.59 5.14
N ASP A 119 -7.65 -0.28 5.27
CA ASP A 119 -7.82 -1.45 4.41
C ASP A 119 -9.24 -1.52 3.84
N HIS A 120 -9.33 -2.01 2.62
CA HIS A 120 -10.57 -2.35 1.97
C HIS A 120 -10.43 -3.74 1.34
N VAL A 121 -11.28 -4.65 1.75
CA VAL A 121 -11.37 -5.98 1.14
C VAL A 121 -12.13 -5.84 -0.17
N VAL A 122 -11.48 -6.17 -1.28
CA VAL A 122 -12.12 -6.05 -2.60
C VAL A 122 -13.14 -7.16 -2.76
N ARG A 123 -14.40 -6.78 -3.01
CA ARG A 123 -15.51 -7.70 -3.21
C ARG A 123 -15.55 -8.21 -4.63
N LYS A 124 -16.22 -9.36 -4.86
CA LYS A 124 -16.39 -9.97 -6.19
C LYS A 124 -17.04 -9.04 -7.22
N GLU A 125 -17.95 -8.18 -6.78
CA GLU A 125 -18.67 -7.24 -7.63
C GLU A 125 -17.83 -6.03 -8.04
N GLU A 126 -16.72 -5.80 -7.36
CA GLU A 126 -15.83 -4.68 -7.65
C GLU A 126 -14.83 -5.07 -8.72
N SER A 127 -14.53 -4.13 -9.63
CA SER A 127 -13.53 -4.33 -10.66
C SER A 127 -12.13 -4.11 -10.10
N LEU A 128 -11.33 -5.17 -10.05
CA LEU A 128 -9.91 -5.08 -9.69
C LEU A 128 -9.12 -4.17 -10.64
N VAL A 129 -9.46 -4.22 -11.93
CA VAL A 129 -8.84 -3.35 -12.95
C VAL A 129 -9.07 -1.88 -12.63
N LYS A 130 -10.31 -1.51 -12.33
CA LYS A 130 -10.64 -0.11 -11.98
C LYS A 130 -9.96 0.36 -10.69
N ILE A 131 -9.86 -0.52 -9.70
CA ILE A 131 -9.16 -0.21 -8.44
C ILE A 131 -7.67 -0.02 -8.70
N ALA A 132 -7.05 -0.90 -9.49
CA ALA A 132 -5.64 -0.78 -9.85
C ALA A 132 -5.38 0.51 -10.63
N GLU A 133 -6.22 0.83 -11.62
CA GLU A 133 -6.17 2.10 -12.36
C GLU A 133 -6.28 3.31 -11.43
N TYR A 134 -7.20 3.26 -10.48
CA TYR A 134 -7.34 4.31 -9.46
C TYR A 134 -6.06 4.52 -8.67
N ILE A 135 -5.42 3.44 -8.24
CA ILE A 135 -4.18 3.49 -7.47
C ILE A 135 -3.05 4.11 -8.28
N VAL A 136 -2.78 3.56 -9.47
CA VAL A 136 -1.61 4.02 -10.28
C VAL A 136 -1.80 5.43 -10.83
N ASN A 137 -3.04 5.88 -11.04
CA ASN A 137 -3.36 7.22 -11.53
C ASN A 137 -3.42 8.29 -10.42
N ASN A 138 -3.12 7.95 -9.17
CA ASN A 138 -3.13 8.92 -8.09
C ASN A 138 -2.25 10.16 -8.39
N PRO A 139 -1.02 10.02 -8.91
CA PRO A 139 -0.19 11.18 -9.21
C PRO A 139 -0.77 12.04 -10.36
N VAL A 140 -1.50 11.44 -11.30
CA VAL A 140 -2.22 12.19 -12.34
C VAL A 140 -3.34 13.03 -11.74
N ARG A 141 -4.18 12.43 -10.88
CA ARG A 141 -5.26 13.16 -10.20
C ARG A 141 -4.75 14.30 -9.34
N LYS A 142 -3.55 14.17 -8.80
CA LYS A 142 -2.91 15.22 -7.97
C LYS A 142 -2.11 16.24 -8.80
N GLY A 143 -2.12 16.10 -10.13
CA GLY A 143 -1.44 17.04 -11.02
C GLY A 143 0.08 16.97 -11.01
N LEU A 144 0.67 15.85 -10.54
CA LEU A 144 2.12 15.68 -10.48
C LEU A 144 2.71 15.26 -11.82
N VAL A 145 1.98 14.50 -12.61
CA VAL A 145 2.38 14.00 -13.94
C VAL A 145 1.16 13.97 -14.86
N ALA A 146 1.40 13.98 -16.18
CA ALA A 146 0.34 13.84 -17.18
C ALA A 146 -0.13 12.38 -17.32
N ARG A 147 0.79 11.43 -17.20
CA ARG A 147 0.54 9.98 -17.29
C ARG A 147 1.19 9.28 -16.13
N TRP A 148 0.52 8.26 -15.56
CA TRP A 148 1.03 7.57 -14.37
C TRP A 148 2.37 6.86 -14.62
N GLU A 149 2.64 6.43 -15.86
CA GLU A 149 3.89 5.78 -16.23
C GLU A 149 5.11 6.71 -16.10
N GLU A 150 4.88 8.01 -16.08
CA GLU A 150 5.93 9.02 -15.88
C GLU A 150 6.29 9.19 -14.38
N TYR A 151 5.46 8.67 -13.48
CA TYR A 151 5.69 8.75 -12.04
C TYR A 151 6.49 7.55 -11.57
N PRO A 152 7.71 7.74 -11.02
CA PRO A 152 8.64 6.63 -10.76
C PRO A 152 8.13 5.66 -9.68
N TYR A 153 7.21 6.09 -8.82
CA TYR A 153 6.70 5.30 -7.72
C TYR A 153 5.25 4.85 -7.90
N SER A 154 4.80 4.75 -9.14
CA SER A 154 3.52 4.17 -9.52
C SER A 154 3.77 3.00 -10.47
N ARG A 155 3.33 1.80 -10.11
CA ARG A 155 3.62 0.59 -10.89
C ARG A 155 2.51 -0.45 -10.84
N MET A 156 2.29 -1.08 -11.99
CA MET A 156 1.66 -2.40 -12.10
C MET A 156 2.76 -3.45 -11.97
N VAL A 157 2.56 -4.47 -11.15
CA VAL A 157 3.59 -5.48 -10.83
C VAL A 157 3.10 -6.89 -11.20
N ASP A 158 2.42 -7.59 -10.29
CA ASP A 158 1.90 -8.92 -10.57
C ASP A 158 0.59 -8.85 -11.38
N PRO A 159 0.30 -9.86 -12.24
CA PRO A 159 -0.97 -9.92 -12.95
C PRO A 159 -2.16 -9.96 -11.98
N LEU A 160 -3.20 -9.22 -12.32
CA LEU A 160 -4.44 -9.24 -11.55
C LEU A 160 -5.11 -10.62 -11.63
N PRO A 161 -5.65 -11.12 -10.52
CA PRO A 161 -6.36 -12.41 -10.51
C PRO A 161 -7.77 -12.23 -11.09
N VAL A 162 -7.86 -12.27 -12.41
CA VAL A 162 -9.13 -12.09 -13.15
C VAL A 162 -9.49 -13.32 -13.94
#